data_be21260d4f01f351adf96e6ab06e842d
#
_entry.id   be21260d4f01f351adf96e6ab06e842d
#
_cell.length_a   1.000
_cell.length_b   1.000
_cell.length_c   1.000
_cell.angle_alpha   90.00
_cell.angle_beta   90.00
_cell.angle_gamma   90.00
#
_symmetry.space_group_name_H-M   'P 1'
#
loop_
_entity.id
_entity.type
_entity.pdbx_description
1 polymer ?
#
loop_
_entity_poly.entity_id
_entity_poly.type
_entity_poly.pdbx_seq_one_letter_code
_entity_poly.pdbx_strand_id
1 'polypeptide(L)'
;MNRFEKYYPYQGEEFRQVMAALAEHRIAQSLFPELSQDDLRRRFVAYRDVRDFQADAMYRGCRYVVEHTMSQFTWSGAEHLDGSPSLFISNHRDIVLDTMLLQYLLISLGRDTTHVVVGTNLFEMPLMAQMARVNKMFGIDRGGNRMEYYQSLIEMSAYLRHLVTERRESAWIAQRNGRTKDGIDRTDPALLKMIAATGNPSDPVGALHAMHIVPLCVSYEWEPCGRQKAREVCLRRQGPYVKAPGEDTQSIVNGIMDFKGRVHLSVCPPLTLDELATTDGDFHQVAALIDRRIAQGRTTFDNNRIAKAMLVGTPLPDSKATADFQRYIDDACAQYPDCDNYRTTLLQIYANSV
;
A
#
# COMPACT_ATOMS: atom_id res chain seq x y z
N MET A 1 23.48 15.81 -15.48
CA MET A 1 22.39 15.74 -14.50
C MET A 1 21.65 14.43 -14.68
N ASN A 2 21.50 13.62 -13.66
CA ASN A 2 20.75 12.37 -13.78
C ASN A 2 19.26 12.71 -13.94
N ARG A 3 18.62 12.21 -15.00
CA ARG A 3 17.20 12.52 -15.32
C ARG A 3 16.24 12.15 -14.18
N PHE A 4 16.66 11.28 -13.26
CA PHE A 4 15.87 10.79 -12.13
C PHE A 4 16.13 11.49 -10.81
N GLU A 5 17.00 12.51 -10.77
CA GLU A 5 17.41 13.22 -9.55
C GLU A 5 16.20 13.76 -8.76
N LYS A 6 15.16 14.21 -9.45
CA LYS A 6 13.91 14.68 -8.84
C LYS A 6 13.16 13.63 -8.02
N TYR A 7 13.40 12.34 -8.27
CA TYR A 7 12.75 11.22 -7.57
C TYR A 7 13.58 10.66 -6.42
N TYR A 8 14.87 11.03 -6.34
CA TYR A 8 15.70 10.51 -5.27
C TYR A 8 15.27 11.04 -3.91
N PRO A 9 15.40 10.23 -2.85
CA PRO A 9 15.30 10.71 -1.49
C PRO A 9 16.27 11.87 -1.26
N TYR A 10 15.95 12.72 -0.28
CA TYR A 10 16.88 13.78 0.11
C TYR A 10 18.24 13.21 0.54
N GLN A 11 19.31 13.90 0.17
CA GLN A 11 20.68 13.51 0.47
C GLN A 11 21.50 14.72 0.94
N GLY A 12 22.61 14.46 1.63
CA GLY A 12 23.57 15.49 2.00
C GLY A 12 22.95 16.66 2.76
N GLU A 13 23.16 17.89 2.29
CA GLU A 13 22.67 19.10 2.95
C GLU A 13 21.14 19.23 2.92
N GLU A 14 20.48 18.87 1.81
CA GLU A 14 19.02 18.89 1.74
C GLU A 14 18.40 17.97 2.81
N PHE A 15 18.95 16.77 3.01
CA PHE A 15 18.48 15.85 4.04
C PHE A 15 18.63 16.48 5.44
N ARG A 16 19.78 17.09 5.75
CA ARG A 16 19.98 17.75 7.05
C ARG A 16 19.00 18.89 7.30
N GLN A 17 18.73 19.71 6.30
CA GLN A 17 17.75 20.81 6.39
C GLN A 17 16.33 20.27 6.65
N VAL A 18 15.94 19.19 5.96
CA VAL A 18 14.63 18.56 6.17
C VAL A 18 14.54 17.94 7.57
N MET A 19 15.58 17.27 8.05
CA MET A 19 15.61 16.73 9.42
C MET A 19 15.48 17.82 10.47
N ALA A 20 16.18 18.95 10.31
CA ALA A 20 16.05 20.11 11.19
C ALA A 20 14.63 20.68 11.20
N ALA A 21 13.99 20.79 10.02
CA ALA A 21 12.61 21.26 9.92
C ALA A 21 11.60 20.27 10.54
N LEU A 22 11.77 18.98 10.32
CA LEU A 22 10.92 17.94 10.89
C LEU A 22 11.03 17.87 12.42
N ALA A 23 12.21 18.14 13.00
CA ALA A 23 12.41 18.19 14.44
C ALA A 23 11.52 19.24 15.14
N GLU A 24 11.18 20.34 14.44
CA GLU A 24 10.28 21.40 14.95
C GLU A 24 8.81 21.08 14.77
N HIS A 25 8.48 20.03 14.03
CA HIS A 25 7.10 19.72 13.70
C HIS A 25 6.46 18.80 14.75
N ARG A 26 5.16 18.96 14.99
CA ARG A 26 4.37 18.12 15.93
C ARG A 26 4.47 16.62 15.65
N ILE A 27 4.77 16.21 14.43
CA ILE A 27 4.99 14.81 14.07
C ILE A 27 6.19 14.24 14.83
N ALA A 28 7.30 14.97 14.93
CA ALA A 28 8.45 14.52 15.70
C ALA A 28 8.10 14.31 17.17
N GLN A 29 7.34 15.23 17.77
CA GLN A 29 6.85 15.09 19.14
C GLN A 29 5.91 13.90 19.32
N SER A 30 5.08 13.61 18.31
CA SER A 30 4.18 12.43 18.35
C SER A 30 4.93 11.12 18.27
N LEU A 31 6.06 11.09 17.53
CA LEU A 31 6.91 9.90 17.44
C LEU A 31 7.74 9.66 18.71
N PHE A 32 8.09 10.72 19.41
CA PHE A 32 8.96 10.70 20.60
C PHE A 32 8.34 11.56 21.71
N PRO A 33 7.17 11.18 22.27
CA PRO A 33 6.47 11.98 23.26
C PRO A 33 7.25 12.17 24.57
N GLU A 34 8.23 11.31 24.83
CA GLU A 34 9.09 11.35 26.00
C GLU A 34 10.25 12.35 25.89
N LEU A 35 10.55 12.86 24.67
CA LEU A 35 11.70 13.75 24.46
C LEU A 35 11.32 15.22 24.59
N SER A 36 12.24 16.01 25.16
CA SER A 36 12.17 17.47 25.09
C SER A 36 12.40 17.96 23.65
N GLN A 37 12.01 19.20 23.34
CA GLN A 37 12.26 19.81 22.03
C GLN A 37 13.74 19.83 21.66
N ASP A 38 14.63 20.09 22.64
CA ASP A 38 16.08 20.10 22.41
C ASP A 38 16.63 18.69 22.17
N ASP A 39 16.07 17.66 22.80
CA ASP A 39 16.43 16.28 22.53
C ASP A 39 15.97 15.84 21.14
N LEU A 40 14.78 16.26 20.71
CA LEU A 40 14.29 16.03 19.35
C LEU A 40 15.23 16.65 18.32
N ARG A 41 15.62 17.92 18.49
CA ARG A 41 16.59 18.57 17.61
C ARG A 41 17.89 17.79 17.53
N ARG A 42 18.45 17.41 18.68
CA ARG A 42 19.69 16.61 18.72
C ARG A 42 19.53 15.27 18.00
N ARG A 43 18.42 14.57 18.25
CA ARG A 43 18.14 13.27 17.63
C ARG A 43 18.00 13.36 16.12
N PHE A 44 17.21 14.30 15.60
CA PHE A 44 16.94 14.43 14.18
C PHE A 44 18.19 14.89 13.40
N VAL A 45 18.99 15.78 13.95
CA VAL A 45 20.26 16.21 13.35
C VAL A 45 21.32 15.09 13.35
N ALA A 46 21.19 14.11 14.24
CA ALA A 46 22.10 12.97 14.31
C ALA A 46 21.86 11.91 13.23
N TYR A 47 20.69 11.89 12.56
CA TYR A 47 20.47 11.00 11.43
C TYR A 47 21.39 11.36 10.27
N ARG A 48 22.14 10.38 9.77
CA ARG A 48 23.13 10.57 8.69
C ARG A 48 22.48 10.55 7.31
N ASP A 49 21.41 9.75 7.17
CA ASP A 49 20.71 9.52 5.93
C ASP A 49 19.26 9.03 6.15
N VAL A 50 18.56 8.82 5.06
CA VAL A 50 17.17 8.33 5.05
C VAL A 50 17.03 6.98 5.75
N ARG A 51 18.03 6.09 5.66
CA ARG A 51 18.00 4.78 6.30
C ARG A 51 18.00 4.90 7.83
N ASP A 52 18.87 5.74 8.39
CA ASP A 52 18.91 5.99 9.83
C ASP A 52 17.56 6.53 10.33
N PHE A 53 17.00 7.53 9.63
CA PHE A 53 15.68 8.09 9.95
C PHE A 53 14.57 7.05 9.88
N GLN A 54 14.54 6.21 8.84
CA GLN A 54 13.53 5.18 8.69
C GLN A 54 13.67 4.07 9.74
N ALA A 55 14.89 3.63 10.04
CA ALA A 55 15.14 2.56 10.99
C ALA A 55 14.83 2.97 12.45
N ASP A 56 14.77 4.25 12.76
CA ASP A 56 14.44 4.76 14.09
C ASP A 56 13.05 5.43 14.10
N ALA A 57 12.93 6.64 13.57
CA ALA A 57 11.70 7.44 13.71
C ALA A 57 10.48 6.78 13.01
N MET A 58 10.66 6.35 11.76
CA MET A 58 9.56 5.75 11.01
C MET A 58 9.21 4.36 11.52
N TYR A 59 10.21 3.55 11.85
CA TYR A 59 9.96 2.23 12.45
C TYR A 59 9.19 2.34 13.76
N ARG A 60 9.54 3.33 14.61
CA ARG A 60 8.80 3.60 15.85
C ARG A 60 7.35 3.94 15.60
N GLY A 61 7.06 4.81 14.61
CA GLY A 61 5.70 5.14 14.20
C GLY A 61 4.93 3.93 13.66
N CYS A 62 5.56 3.13 12.81
CA CYS A 62 4.97 1.88 12.29
C CYS A 62 4.67 0.89 13.41
N ARG A 63 5.61 0.71 14.34
CA ARG A 63 5.44 -0.15 15.52
C ARG A 63 4.27 0.31 16.38
N TYR A 64 4.15 1.62 16.62
CA TYR A 64 3.01 2.17 17.37
C TYR A 64 1.68 1.79 16.71
N VAL A 65 1.56 1.96 15.40
CA VAL A 65 0.34 1.59 14.66
C VAL A 65 0.05 0.10 14.78
N VAL A 66 1.05 -0.76 14.60
CA VAL A 66 0.91 -2.22 14.72
C VAL A 66 0.46 -2.60 16.14
N GLU A 67 1.11 -2.09 17.18
CA GLU A 67 0.84 -2.46 18.58
C GLU A 67 -0.51 -1.93 19.11
N HIS A 68 -0.99 -0.78 18.58
CA HIS A 68 -2.19 -0.12 19.13
C HIS A 68 -3.45 -0.31 18.30
N THR A 69 -3.31 -0.67 17.01
CA THR A 69 -4.45 -0.80 16.11
C THR A 69 -4.67 -2.20 15.56
N MET A 70 -3.76 -3.13 15.84
CA MET A 70 -3.87 -4.53 15.44
C MET A 70 -3.83 -5.42 16.69
N SER A 71 -4.72 -6.40 16.76
CA SER A 71 -4.65 -7.41 17.81
C SER A 71 -3.51 -8.40 17.60
N GLN A 72 -3.12 -8.58 16.34
CA GLN A 72 -1.99 -9.40 15.93
C GLN A 72 -1.54 -9.00 14.53
N PHE A 73 -0.24 -8.86 14.32
CA PHE A 73 0.38 -8.76 13.00
C PHE A 73 1.27 -9.98 12.77
N THR A 74 1.03 -10.69 11.68
CA THR A 74 1.80 -11.88 11.28
C THR A 74 2.23 -11.77 9.83
N TRP A 75 3.22 -12.57 9.45
CA TRP A 75 3.67 -12.65 8.06
C TRP A 75 4.07 -14.07 7.69
N SER A 76 4.13 -14.35 6.39
CA SER A 76 4.65 -15.58 5.80
C SER A 76 5.47 -15.26 4.55
N GLY A 77 6.28 -16.23 4.09
CA GLY A 77 7.08 -16.10 2.88
C GLY A 77 8.29 -15.16 3.02
N ALA A 78 8.76 -14.87 4.25
CA ALA A 78 9.94 -14.03 4.47
C ALA A 78 11.21 -14.58 3.81
N GLU A 79 11.24 -15.88 3.50
CA GLU A 79 12.30 -16.56 2.73
C GLU A 79 12.43 -16.02 1.30
N HIS A 80 11.35 -15.43 0.74
CA HIS A 80 11.36 -14.79 -0.59
C HIS A 80 11.96 -13.39 -0.55
N LEU A 81 12.27 -12.88 0.63
CA LEU A 81 13.05 -11.64 0.82
C LEU A 81 14.55 -12.02 0.89
N ASP A 82 15.10 -12.57 -0.18
CA ASP A 82 16.48 -13.09 -0.23
C ASP A 82 17.56 -11.99 -0.34
N GLY A 83 17.17 -10.74 -0.45
CA GLY A 83 18.04 -9.57 -0.64
C GLY A 83 18.21 -9.18 -2.10
N SER A 84 17.64 -9.92 -3.03
CA SER A 84 17.57 -9.50 -4.45
C SER A 84 16.73 -8.25 -4.59
N PRO A 85 17.19 -7.24 -5.34
CA PRO A 85 16.39 -6.09 -5.68
C PRO A 85 15.12 -6.52 -6.41
N SER A 86 13.96 -6.07 -5.92
CA SER A 86 12.67 -6.59 -6.36
C SER A 86 11.66 -5.47 -6.58
N LEU A 87 10.78 -5.68 -7.54
CA LEU A 87 9.55 -4.92 -7.66
C LEU A 87 8.43 -5.66 -6.92
N PHE A 88 8.07 -5.16 -5.74
CA PHE A 88 6.93 -5.67 -4.98
C PHE A 88 5.63 -5.12 -5.56
N ILE A 89 4.72 -6.01 -5.95
CA ILE A 89 3.37 -5.66 -6.42
C ILE A 89 2.35 -6.20 -5.44
N SER A 90 1.58 -5.34 -4.76
CA SER A 90 0.62 -5.78 -3.75
C SER A 90 -0.83 -5.49 -4.14
N ASN A 91 -1.77 -6.24 -3.55
CA ASN A 91 -3.14 -5.79 -3.46
C ASN A 91 -3.17 -4.41 -2.77
N HIS A 92 -4.24 -3.63 -3.02
CA HIS A 92 -4.32 -2.25 -2.54
C HIS A 92 -5.58 -2.04 -1.72
N ARG A 93 -5.47 -2.25 -0.42
CA ARG A 93 -6.56 -2.16 0.54
C ARG A 93 -6.57 -0.82 1.28
N ASP A 94 -5.40 -0.26 1.56
CA ASP A 94 -5.25 1.01 2.27
C ASP A 94 -4.27 1.95 1.58
N ILE A 95 -4.37 3.26 1.83
CA ILE A 95 -3.48 4.26 1.20
C ILE A 95 -2.06 4.14 1.74
N VAL A 96 -1.90 3.84 3.03
CA VAL A 96 -0.62 3.88 3.73
C VAL A 96 -0.22 2.51 4.26
N LEU A 97 -1.18 1.76 4.85
CA LEU A 97 -0.86 0.54 5.60
C LEU A 97 -0.23 -0.55 4.74
N ASP A 98 -0.70 -0.74 3.50
CA ASP A 98 -0.21 -1.85 2.67
C ASP A 98 1.30 -1.78 2.47
N THR A 99 1.82 -0.59 2.16
CA THR A 99 3.27 -0.39 2.03
C THR A 99 3.96 -0.23 3.38
N MET A 100 3.32 0.41 4.37
CA MET A 100 3.88 0.60 5.71
C MET A 100 4.23 -0.74 6.38
N LEU A 101 3.33 -1.74 6.26
CA LEU A 101 3.55 -3.06 6.84
C LEU A 101 4.73 -3.81 6.19
N LEU A 102 4.94 -3.62 4.88
CA LEU A 102 6.14 -4.12 4.22
C LEU A 102 7.41 -3.44 4.78
N GLN A 103 7.42 -2.10 4.90
CA GLN A 103 8.59 -1.39 5.44
C GLN A 103 8.86 -1.82 6.88
N TYR A 104 7.81 -1.96 7.71
CA TYR A 104 7.93 -2.46 9.07
C TYR A 104 8.56 -3.86 9.12
N LEU A 105 8.12 -4.78 8.26
CA LEU A 105 8.69 -6.12 8.15
C LEU A 105 10.17 -6.08 7.72
N LEU A 106 10.49 -5.31 6.66
CA LEU A 106 11.85 -5.21 6.14
C LEU A 106 12.83 -4.70 7.21
N ILE A 107 12.47 -3.63 7.92
CA ILE A 107 13.29 -3.08 9.00
C ILE A 107 13.44 -4.11 10.14
N SER A 108 12.35 -4.79 10.52
CA SER A 108 12.37 -5.83 11.57
C SER A 108 13.32 -6.99 11.22
N LEU A 109 13.53 -7.25 9.94
CA LEU A 109 14.46 -8.25 9.43
C LEU A 109 15.87 -7.69 9.15
N GLY A 110 16.14 -6.44 9.54
CA GLY A 110 17.44 -5.78 9.29
C GLY A 110 17.70 -5.44 7.82
N ARG A 111 16.65 -5.36 6.99
CA ARG A 111 16.75 -5.09 5.56
C ARG A 111 16.47 -3.63 5.24
N ASP A 112 16.90 -3.19 4.06
CA ASP A 112 16.58 -1.87 3.55
C ASP A 112 15.11 -1.78 3.13
N THR A 113 14.53 -0.59 3.33
CA THR A 113 13.18 -0.25 2.87
C THR A 113 13.13 -0.10 1.35
N THR A 114 11.93 -0.22 0.79
CA THR A 114 11.71 -0.03 -0.65
C THR A 114 11.48 1.43 -1.01
N HIS A 115 11.70 1.78 -2.27
CA HIS A 115 11.07 2.95 -2.88
C HIS A 115 9.58 2.69 -3.07
N VAL A 116 8.73 3.72 -2.96
CA VAL A 116 7.27 3.56 -2.96
C VAL A 116 6.63 4.47 -4.01
N VAL A 117 5.88 3.88 -4.92
CA VAL A 117 5.09 4.63 -5.90
C VAL A 117 3.79 5.12 -5.27
N VAL A 118 3.53 6.42 -5.33
CA VAL A 118 2.31 7.04 -4.78
C VAL A 118 1.69 8.01 -5.80
N GLY A 119 0.44 8.42 -5.57
CA GLY A 119 -0.15 9.51 -6.34
C GLY A 119 0.37 10.87 -5.86
N THR A 120 0.59 11.82 -6.79
CA THR A 120 1.13 13.16 -6.46
C THR A 120 0.23 14.00 -5.56
N ASN A 121 -1.04 13.66 -5.42
CA ASN A 121 -1.93 14.29 -4.44
C ASN A 121 -1.41 14.23 -2.99
N LEU A 122 -0.53 13.27 -2.67
CA LEU A 122 0.14 13.22 -1.36
C LEU A 122 1.22 14.30 -1.19
N PHE A 123 1.67 14.93 -2.27
CA PHE A 123 2.70 15.98 -2.24
C PHE A 123 2.14 17.41 -2.25
N GLU A 124 0.81 17.58 -2.25
CA GLU A 124 0.18 18.92 -2.28
C GLU A 124 0.50 19.76 -1.03
N MET A 125 0.75 19.11 0.11
CA MET A 125 1.16 19.78 1.34
C MET A 125 2.68 19.68 1.52
N PRO A 126 3.40 20.80 1.76
CA PRO A 126 4.86 20.80 1.87
C PRO A 126 5.42 19.77 2.86
N LEU A 127 4.82 19.67 4.04
CA LEU A 127 5.22 18.69 5.05
C LEU A 127 5.05 17.25 4.56
N MET A 128 3.92 16.95 3.91
CA MET A 128 3.65 15.61 3.37
C MET A 128 4.62 15.27 2.24
N ALA A 129 4.98 16.26 1.41
CA ALA A 129 6.00 16.10 0.38
C ALA A 129 7.38 15.79 0.98
N GLN A 130 7.77 16.48 2.05
CA GLN A 130 9.01 16.20 2.78
C GLN A 130 8.99 14.80 3.39
N MET A 131 7.92 14.45 4.11
CA MET A 131 7.74 13.13 4.71
C MET A 131 7.75 12.01 3.66
N ALA A 132 7.09 12.21 2.54
CA ALA A 132 7.08 11.25 1.45
C ALA A 132 8.51 11.04 0.90
N ARG A 133 9.25 12.10 0.63
CA ARG A 133 10.58 12.01 0.02
C ARG A 133 11.63 11.42 0.97
N VAL A 134 11.57 11.70 2.29
CA VAL A 134 12.42 11.00 3.29
C VAL A 134 12.00 9.55 3.51
N ASN A 135 10.83 9.14 3.04
CA ASN A 135 10.38 7.75 3.04
C ASN A 135 10.53 7.07 1.67
N LYS A 136 11.42 7.57 0.81
CA LYS A 136 11.67 7.03 -0.53
C LYS A 136 10.42 6.97 -1.40
N MET A 137 9.40 7.79 -1.12
CA MET A 137 8.19 7.87 -1.94
C MET A 137 8.41 8.80 -3.11
N PHE A 138 7.88 8.42 -4.27
CA PHE A 138 7.88 9.24 -5.45
C PHE A 138 6.54 9.15 -6.19
N GLY A 139 6.16 10.23 -6.84
CA GLY A 139 4.82 10.40 -7.33
C GLY A 139 4.68 10.20 -8.83
N ILE A 140 3.49 9.68 -9.23
CA ILE A 140 2.99 9.77 -10.59
C ILE A 140 2.16 11.05 -10.68
N ASP A 141 2.56 11.96 -11.56
CA ASP A 141 1.74 13.13 -11.85
C ASP A 141 0.50 12.69 -12.64
N ARG A 142 -0.67 12.96 -12.05
CA ARG A 142 -1.99 12.66 -12.63
C ARG A 142 -2.67 13.89 -13.21
N GLY A 143 -2.02 15.04 -13.10
CA GLY A 143 -2.49 16.30 -13.68
C GLY A 143 -2.22 16.38 -15.18
N GLY A 144 -2.75 17.44 -15.80
CA GLY A 144 -2.53 17.71 -17.21
C GLY A 144 -3.42 16.91 -18.17
N ASN A 145 -3.03 16.89 -19.43
CA ASN A 145 -3.73 16.16 -20.46
C ASN A 145 -3.31 14.67 -20.51
N ARG A 146 -4.02 13.87 -21.31
CA ARG A 146 -3.77 12.43 -21.45
C ARG A 146 -2.32 12.10 -21.86
N MET A 147 -1.69 12.94 -22.66
CA MET A 147 -0.33 12.72 -23.13
C MET A 147 0.68 12.96 -21.99
N GLU A 148 0.51 14.02 -21.22
CA GLU A 148 1.35 14.33 -20.06
C GLU A 148 1.27 13.24 -19.00
N TYR A 149 0.06 12.76 -18.72
CA TYR A 149 -0.13 11.60 -17.82
C TYR A 149 0.58 10.35 -18.34
N TYR A 150 0.47 10.05 -19.64
CA TYR A 150 1.16 8.91 -20.24
C TYR A 150 2.68 9.05 -20.15
N GLN A 151 3.23 10.25 -20.40
CA GLN A 151 4.66 10.52 -20.26
C GLN A 151 5.12 10.35 -18.80
N SER A 152 4.35 10.81 -17.84
CA SER A 152 4.62 10.62 -16.41
C SER A 152 4.68 9.12 -16.04
N LEU A 153 3.78 8.31 -16.58
CA LEU A 153 3.79 6.86 -16.38
C LEU A 153 5.04 6.19 -16.95
N ILE A 154 5.46 6.58 -18.16
CA ILE A 154 6.68 6.04 -18.80
C ILE A 154 7.93 6.44 -18.01
N GLU A 155 8.00 7.69 -17.56
CA GLU A 155 9.14 8.18 -16.77
C GLU A 155 9.22 7.46 -15.42
N MET A 156 8.09 7.27 -14.74
CA MET A 156 8.00 6.51 -13.49
C MET A 156 8.43 5.06 -13.68
N SER A 157 7.96 4.41 -14.75
CA SER A 157 8.37 3.04 -15.07
C SER A 157 9.86 2.92 -15.37
N ALA A 158 10.43 3.90 -16.09
CA ALA A 158 11.87 3.96 -16.35
C ALA A 158 12.66 4.14 -15.03
N TYR A 159 12.15 4.92 -14.08
CA TYR A 159 12.76 5.06 -12.76
C TYR A 159 12.66 3.77 -11.95
N LEU A 160 11.52 3.09 -11.95
CA LEU A 160 11.38 1.76 -11.32
C LEU A 160 12.43 0.77 -11.85
N ARG A 161 12.60 0.71 -13.17
CA ARG A 161 13.61 -0.14 -13.77
C ARG A 161 15.00 0.25 -13.35
N HIS A 162 15.33 1.53 -13.40
CA HIS A 162 16.62 2.05 -12.92
C HIS A 162 16.90 1.67 -11.47
N LEU A 163 15.90 1.75 -10.58
CA LEU A 163 16.04 1.32 -9.20
C LEU A 163 16.41 -0.16 -9.10
N VAL A 164 15.61 -1.03 -9.72
CA VAL A 164 15.77 -2.48 -9.55
C VAL A 164 17.01 -3.02 -10.28
N THR A 165 17.23 -2.59 -11.55
CA THR A 165 18.26 -3.21 -12.39
C THR A 165 19.65 -2.55 -12.29
N GLU A 166 19.71 -1.23 -12.03
CA GLU A 166 20.96 -0.48 -12.00
C GLU A 166 21.40 -0.11 -10.58
N ARG A 167 20.49 0.50 -9.78
CA ARG A 167 20.81 0.89 -8.40
C ARG A 167 20.78 -0.28 -7.42
N ARG A 168 20.20 -1.39 -7.83
CA ARG A 168 20.05 -2.58 -6.98
C ARG A 168 19.24 -2.29 -5.71
N GLU A 169 18.20 -1.47 -5.85
CA GLU A 169 17.27 -1.07 -4.79
C GLU A 169 15.86 -1.58 -5.12
N SER A 170 15.13 -2.03 -4.11
CA SER A 170 13.76 -2.52 -4.27
C SER A 170 12.73 -1.40 -4.35
N ALA A 171 11.63 -1.66 -5.03
CA ALA A 171 10.50 -0.75 -5.14
C ALA A 171 9.18 -1.46 -4.85
N TRP A 172 8.19 -0.70 -4.39
CA TRP A 172 6.81 -1.15 -4.19
C TRP A 172 5.84 -0.34 -5.06
N ILE A 173 4.87 -1.03 -5.63
CA ILE A 173 3.76 -0.44 -6.35
C ILE A 173 2.47 -1.22 -6.07
N ALA A 174 1.34 -0.53 -6.00
CA ALA A 174 0.04 -1.18 -5.92
C ALA A 174 -0.32 -1.86 -7.26
N GLN A 175 -0.99 -3.01 -7.21
CA GLN A 175 -1.40 -3.79 -8.40
C GLN A 175 -2.32 -3.04 -9.36
N ARG A 176 -2.93 -1.95 -8.93
CA ARG A 176 -3.85 -1.12 -9.71
C ARG A 176 -3.91 0.31 -9.17
N ASN A 177 -4.43 1.21 -10.00
CA ASN A 177 -4.75 2.54 -9.55
C ASN A 177 -5.99 2.52 -8.64
N GLY A 178 -5.86 3.12 -7.45
CA GLY A 178 -6.91 3.22 -6.43
C GLY A 178 -7.14 1.93 -5.64
N ARG A 179 -7.61 2.12 -4.41
CA ARG A 179 -7.87 1.02 -3.46
C ARG A 179 -9.00 0.10 -3.93
N THR A 180 -8.89 -1.18 -3.62
CA THR A 180 -9.98 -2.15 -3.75
C THR A 180 -11.14 -1.73 -2.83
N LYS A 181 -12.36 -1.64 -3.38
CA LYS A 181 -13.57 -1.20 -2.67
C LYS A 181 -14.70 -2.21 -2.72
N ASP A 182 -14.51 -3.30 -3.44
CA ASP A 182 -15.46 -4.40 -3.60
C ASP A 182 -14.95 -5.73 -3.02
N GLY A 183 -13.76 -5.71 -2.42
CA GLY A 183 -13.11 -6.90 -1.88
C GLY A 183 -12.42 -7.78 -2.91
N ILE A 184 -12.46 -7.42 -4.21
CA ILE A 184 -11.87 -8.20 -5.29
C ILE A 184 -10.55 -7.56 -5.72
N ASP A 185 -9.46 -8.25 -5.45
CA ASP A 185 -8.12 -7.84 -5.86
C ASP A 185 -7.89 -8.25 -7.32
N ARG A 186 -7.53 -7.27 -8.17
CA ARG A 186 -7.25 -7.49 -9.60
C ARG A 186 -6.09 -6.63 -10.03
N THR A 187 -5.11 -7.25 -10.66
CA THR A 187 -3.95 -6.56 -11.23
C THR A 187 -4.35 -5.89 -12.55
N ASP A 188 -3.96 -4.63 -12.72
CA ASP A 188 -4.19 -3.90 -13.96
C ASP A 188 -3.14 -4.32 -15.02
N PRO A 189 -3.53 -4.94 -16.14
CA PRO A 189 -2.61 -5.30 -17.22
C PRO A 189 -1.87 -4.08 -17.80
N ALA A 190 -2.48 -2.89 -17.74
CA ALA A 190 -1.84 -1.65 -18.21
C ALA A 190 -0.62 -1.28 -17.36
N LEU A 191 -0.63 -1.58 -16.06
CA LEU A 191 0.53 -1.43 -15.18
C LEU A 191 1.70 -2.29 -15.69
N LEU A 192 1.46 -3.54 -16.01
CA LEU A 192 2.49 -4.49 -16.46
C LEU A 192 3.04 -4.10 -17.83
N LYS A 193 2.16 -3.69 -18.73
CA LYS A 193 2.55 -3.14 -20.04
C LYS A 193 3.48 -1.93 -19.87
N MET A 194 3.16 -1.04 -18.95
CA MET A 194 3.97 0.14 -18.67
C MET A 194 5.35 -0.25 -18.12
N ILE A 195 5.42 -1.20 -17.18
CA ILE A 195 6.68 -1.70 -16.60
C ILE A 195 7.54 -2.36 -17.67
N ALA A 196 6.95 -3.16 -18.57
CA ALA A 196 7.67 -3.81 -19.66
C ALA A 196 8.18 -2.82 -20.73
N ALA A 197 7.40 -1.77 -21.02
CA ALA A 197 7.69 -0.81 -22.07
C ALA A 197 9.03 -0.06 -21.94
N THR A 198 9.59 -0.01 -20.73
CA THR A 198 10.90 0.61 -20.45
C THR A 198 12.08 -0.36 -20.50
N GLY A 199 11.80 -1.64 -20.77
CA GLY A 199 12.80 -2.66 -21.07
C GLY A 199 13.02 -2.85 -22.57
N ASN A 200 13.27 -4.09 -22.98
CA ASN A 200 13.32 -4.44 -24.39
C ASN A 200 11.90 -4.62 -24.95
N PRO A 201 11.40 -3.75 -25.85
CA PRO A 201 10.05 -3.87 -26.41
C PRO A 201 9.80 -5.16 -27.18
N SER A 202 10.85 -5.78 -27.74
CA SER A 202 10.78 -7.05 -28.47
C SER A 202 10.80 -8.27 -27.56
N ASP A 203 11.04 -8.08 -26.25
CA ASP A 203 11.08 -9.13 -25.24
C ASP A 203 10.38 -8.67 -23.95
N PRO A 204 9.05 -8.62 -23.94
CA PRO A 204 8.29 -8.22 -22.76
C PRO A 204 8.45 -9.20 -21.60
N VAL A 205 8.67 -10.49 -21.86
CA VAL A 205 8.91 -11.54 -20.85
C VAL A 205 10.22 -11.26 -20.11
N GLY A 206 11.32 -11.10 -20.83
CA GLY A 206 12.61 -10.76 -20.24
C GLY A 206 12.59 -9.39 -19.55
N ALA A 207 11.86 -8.42 -20.12
CA ALA A 207 11.69 -7.11 -19.51
C ALA A 207 10.99 -7.18 -18.13
N LEU A 208 9.99 -8.02 -17.98
CA LEU A 208 9.31 -8.24 -16.69
C LEU A 208 10.15 -9.08 -15.74
N HIS A 209 10.80 -10.14 -16.24
CA HIS A 209 11.67 -10.98 -15.43
C HIS A 209 12.81 -10.20 -14.77
N ALA A 210 13.40 -9.26 -15.51
CA ALA A 210 14.47 -8.39 -15.00
C ALA A 210 14.03 -7.53 -13.80
N MET A 211 12.73 -7.34 -13.59
CA MET A 211 12.18 -6.60 -12.45
C MET A 211 12.05 -7.45 -11.18
N HIS A 212 12.31 -8.75 -11.24
CA HIS A 212 12.17 -9.67 -10.12
C HIS A 212 10.86 -9.40 -9.34
N ILE A 213 9.72 -9.60 -10.02
CA ILE A 213 8.40 -9.26 -9.47
C ILE A 213 8.04 -10.22 -8.34
N VAL A 214 7.80 -9.66 -7.16
CA VAL A 214 7.37 -10.37 -5.96
C VAL A 214 5.98 -9.90 -5.58
N PRO A 215 4.92 -10.70 -5.79
CA PRO A 215 3.58 -10.35 -5.36
C PRO A 215 3.46 -10.36 -3.83
N LEU A 216 2.68 -9.43 -3.28
CA LEU A 216 2.38 -9.34 -1.86
C LEU A 216 0.86 -9.37 -1.65
N CYS A 217 0.42 -10.01 -0.57
CA CYS A 217 -0.96 -9.99 -0.13
C CYS A 217 -1.06 -9.47 1.30
N VAL A 218 -1.76 -8.36 1.51
CA VAL A 218 -2.14 -7.90 2.84
C VAL A 218 -3.59 -8.29 3.08
N SER A 219 -3.84 -9.01 4.18
CA SER A 219 -5.17 -9.44 4.61
C SER A 219 -5.51 -8.81 5.94
N TYR A 220 -6.69 -8.20 6.02
CA TYR A 220 -7.18 -7.51 7.22
C TYR A 220 -8.44 -8.20 7.75
N GLU A 221 -8.50 -8.44 9.08
CA GLU A 221 -9.72 -8.94 9.73
C GLU A 221 -10.83 -7.89 9.69
N TRP A 222 -10.48 -6.63 9.94
CA TRP A 222 -11.34 -5.47 9.74
C TRP A 222 -10.80 -4.63 8.60
N GLU A 223 -11.58 -4.57 7.52
CA GLU A 223 -11.18 -3.86 6.29
C GLU A 223 -10.91 -2.37 6.57
N PRO A 224 -9.71 -1.85 6.28
CA PRO A 224 -9.42 -0.43 6.45
C PRO A 224 -10.41 0.45 5.70
N CYS A 225 -11.00 1.42 6.37
CA CYS A 225 -12.04 2.29 5.82
C CYS A 225 -13.22 1.52 5.19
N GLY A 226 -13.56 0.31 5.68
CA GLY A 226 -14.58 -0.54 5.07
C GLY A 226 -15.94 0.14 4.95
N ARG A 227 -16.36 0.89 6.00
CA ARG A 227 -17.62 1.65 6.02
C ARG A 227 -17.64 2.74 4.94
N GLN A 228 -16.55 3.50 4.81
CA GLN A 228 -16.42 4.57 3.81
C GLN A 228 -16.35 4.02 2.39
N LYS A 229 -15.65 2.90 2.19
CA LYS A 229 -15.60 2.19 0.90
C LYS A 229 -16.97 1.74 0.46
N ALA A 230 -17.74 1.11 1.35
CA ALA A 230 -19.12 0.69 1.06
C ALA A 230 -20.00 1.87 0.67
N ARG A 231 -19.91 2.99 1.41
CA ARG A 231 -20.64 4.22 1.09
C ARG A 231 -20.26 4.75 -0.30
N GLU A 232 -18.98 4.85 -0.60
CA GLU A 232 -18.53 5.32 -1.91
C GLU A 232 -19.05 4.44 -3.05
N VAL A 233 -19.04 3.10 -2.88
CA VAL A 233 -19.58 2.18 -3.87
C VAL A 233 -21.08 2.38 -4.07
N CYS A 234 -21.83 2.56 -2.98
CA CYS A 234 -23.27 2.83 -3.07
C CYS A 234 -23.56 4.14 -3.80
N LEU A 235 -22.87 5.22 -3.44
CA LEU A 235 -23.06 6.52 -4.08
C LEU A 235 -22.69 6.51 -5.56
N ARG A 236 -21.65 5.79 -5.95
CA ARG A 236 -21.25 5.63 -7.36
C ARG A 236 -22.29 4.89 -8.21
N ARG A 237 -23.11 4.02 -7.61
CA ARG A 237 -24.23 3.36 -8.30
C ARG A 237 -25.41 4.30 -8.55
N GLN A 238 -25.54 5.33 -7.72
CA GLN A 238 -26.60 6.36 -7.85
C GLN A 238 -26.22 7.49 -8.82
N GLY A 239 -24.91 7.71 -9.06
CA GLY A 239 -24.41 8.75 -9.97
C GLY A 239 -22.92 9.02 -9.84
N PRO A 240 -22.39 10.03 -10.50
CA PRO A 240 -21.00 10.45 -10.39
C PRO A 240 -20.66 10.83 -8.94
N TYR A 241 -19.70 10.15 -8.35
CA TYR A 241 -19.21 10.46 -7.00
C TYR A 241 -18.02 11.40 -7.07
N VAL A 242 -18.15 12.56 -6.43
CA VAL A 242 -17.06 13.53 -6.25
C VAL A 242 -16.68 13.53 -4.77
N LYS A 243 -15.40 13.29 -4.50
CA LYS A 243 -14.89 13.32 -3.12
C LYS A 243 -15.04 14.70 -2.51
N ALA A 244 -15.44 14.74 -1.24
CA ALA A 244 -15.45 15.97 -0.48
C ALA A 244 -14.01 16.45 -0.19
N PRO A 245 -13.79 17.77 -0.03
CA PRO A 245 -12.50 18.30 0.41
C PRO A 245 -12.05 17.62 1.72
N GLY A 246 -10.80 17.14 1.77
CA GLY A 246 -10.24 16.46 2.93
C GLY A 246 -10.60 14.98 3.10
N GLU A 247 -11.44 14.40 2.23
CA GLU A 247 -11.85 12.99 2.34
C GLU A 247 -10.67 12.00 2.25
N ASP A 248 -9.68 12.29 1.39
CA ASP A 248 -8.47 11.45 1.31
C ASP A 248 -7.63 11.57 2.58
N THR A 249 -7.48 12.77 3.14
CA THR A 249 -6.79 12.98 4.43
C THR A 249 -7.49 12.23 5.56
N GLN A 250 -8.82 12.31 5.64
CA GLN A 250 -9.60 11.56 6.64
C GLN A 250 -9.47 10.05 6.43
N SER A 251 -9.44 9.58 5.17
CA SER A 251 -9.20 8.16 4.87
C SER A 251 -7.81 7.69 5.29
N ILE A 252 -6.78 8.53 5.17
CA ILE A 252 -5.43 8.23 5.66
C ILE A 252 -5.45 8.09 7.19
N VAL A 253 -6.04 9.07 7.89
CA VAL A 253 -6.12 9.05 9.36
C VAL A 253 -6.89 7.83 9.84
N ASN A 254 -8.07 7.56 9.29
CA ASN A 254 -8.88 6.41 9.67
C ASN A 254 -8.16 5.09 9.35
N GLY A 255 -7.55 4.98 8.17
CA GLY A 255 -6.75 3.81 7.80
C GLY A 255 -5.67 3.51 8.82
N ILE A 256 -4.92 4.52 9.26
CA ILE A 256 -3.85 4.38 10.25
C ILE A 256 -4.39 4.08 11.65
N MET A 257 -5.44 4.81 12.12
CA MET A 257 -5.83 4.84 13.53
C MET A 257 -6.96 3.88 13.90
N ASP A 258 -7.83 3.49 12.95
CA ASP A 258 -8.93 2.57 13.25
C ASP A 258 -8.38 1.17 13.57
N PHE A 259 -9.13 0.42 14.38
CA PHE A 259 -8.78 -0.96 14.75
C PHE A 259 -8.91 -1.91 13.54
N LYS A 260 -7.89 -2.77 13.29
CA LYS A 260 -7.83 -3.71 12.17
C LYS A 260 -7.97 -5.18 12.59
N GLY A 261 -7.96 -5.48 13.91
CA GLY A 261 -7.92 -6.86 14.38
C GLY A 261 -6.64 -7.59 14.00
N ARG A 262 -6.77 -8.82 13.53
CA ARG A 262 -5.65 -9.60 13.00
C ARG A 262 -5.30 -9.12 11.60
N VAL A 263 -4.01 -8.97 11.33
CA VAL A 263 -3.50 -8.58 10.01
C VAL A 263 -2.40 -9.56 9.59
N HIS A 264 -2.42 -9.98 8.34
CA HIS A 264 -1.40 -10.87 7.78
C HIS A 264 -0.81 -10.32 6.49
N LEU A 265 0.52 -10.30 6.40
CA LEU A 265 1.27 -9.96 5.19
C LEU A 265 1.94 -11.21 4.63
N SER A 266 1.53 -11.64 3.45
CA SER A 266 2.18 -12.72 2.71
C SER A 266 3.14 -12.15 1.68
N VAL A 267 4.40 -12.55 1.74
CA VAL A 267 5.38 -12.36 0.67
C VAL A 267 5.27 -13.60 -0.22
N CYS A 268 4.66 -13.45 -1.38
CA CYS A 268 4.45 -14.57 -2.29
C CYS A 268 5.76 -14.94 -3.03
N PRO A 269 5.88 -16.16 -3.56
CA PRO A 269 7.00 -16.52 -4.41
C PRO A 269 7.17 -15.55 -5.59
N PRO A 270 8.39 -15.14 -5.95
CA PRO A 270 8.62 -14.31 -7.13
C PRO A 270 8.13 -15.00 -8.40
N LEU A 271 7.79 -14.20 -9.42
CA LEU A 271 7.47 -14.75 -10.74
C LEU A 271 8.75 -15.25 -11.40
N THR A 272 8.75 -16.50 -11.83
CA THR A 272 9.90 -17.11 -12.54
C THR A 272 9.87 -16.80 -14.02
N LEU A 273 11.04 -16.94 -14.67
CA LEU A 273 11.14 -16.79 -16.14
C LEU A 273 10.23 -17.80 -16.86
N ASP A 274 10.20 -19.05 -16.38
CA ASP A 274 9.39 -20.12 -16.98
C ASP A 274 7.89 -19.78 -16.90
N GLU A 275 7.40 -19.28 -15.76
CA GLU A 275 6.01 -18.87 -15.62
C GLU A 275 5.67 -17.68 -16.54
N LEU A 276 6.56 -16.69 -16.63
CA LEU A 276 6.37 -15.55 -17.53
C LEU A 276 6.41 -15.99 -18.99
N ALA A 277 7.25 -16.94 -19.35
CA ALA A 277 7.31 -17.48 -20.71
C ALA A 277 6.01 -18.18 -21.12
N THR A 278 5.28 -18.82 -20.19
CA THR A 278 3.98 -19.42 -20.51
C THR A 278 2.92 -18.42 -20.94
N THR A 279 3.11 -17.13 -20.66
CA THR A 279 2.16 -16.06 -21.01
C THR A 279 2.35 -15.50 -22.40
N ASP A 280 3.43 -15.87 -23.08
CA ASP A 280 3.84 -15.34 -24.41
C ASP A 280 3.80 -13.79 -24.48
N GLY A 281 4.07 -13.15 -23.32
CA GLY A 281 4.05 -11.68 -23.20
C GLY A 281 2.65 -11.05 -23.14
N ASP A 282 1.59 -11.84 -23.01
CA ASP A 282 0.23 -11.33 -22.76
C ASP A 282 0.08 -10.80 -21.33
N PHE A 283 -0.05 -9.49 -21.21
CA PHE A 283 -0.16 -8.80 -19.92
C PHE A 283 -1.42 -9.18 -19.11
N HIS A 284 -2.48 -9.66 -19.76
CA HIS A 284 -3.65 -10.19 -19.04
C HIS A 284 -3.32 -11.52 -18.37
N GLN A 285 -2.55 -12.37 -19.03
CA GLN A 285 -2.09 -13.63 -18.45
C GLN A 285 -1.07 -13.39 -17.33
N VAL A 286 -0.15 -12.43 -17.49
CA VAL A 286 0.78 -12.02 -16.41
C VAL A 286 0.00 -11.47 -15.21
N ALA A 287 -1.00 -10.61 -15.43
CA ALA A 287 -1.88 -10.12 -14.36
C ALA A 287 -2.58 -11.27 -13.62
N ALA A 288 -3.08 -12.26 -14.34
CA ALA A 288 -3.70 -13.46 -13.75
C ALA A 288 -2.70 -14.33 -12.95
N LEU A 289 -1.41 -14.34 -13.32
CA LEU A 289 -0.36 -14.99 -12.50
C LEU A 289 -0.20 -14.26 -11.16
N ILE A 290 -0.10 -12.93 -11.17
CA ILE A 290 0.01 -12.10 -9.96
C ILE A 290 -1.24 -12.29 -9.08
N ASP A 291 -2.43 -12.21 -9.67
CA ASP A 291 -3.70 -12.37 -8.95
C ASP A 291 -3.81 -13.74 -8.28
N ARG A 292 -3.34 -14.81 -8.95
CA ARG A 292 -3.25 -16.16 -8.33
C ARG A 292 -2.32 -16.17 -7.13
N ARG A 293 -1.13 -15.57 -7.22
CA ARG A 293 -0.19 -15.49 -6.11
C ARG A 293 -0.79 -14.72 -4.92
N ILE A 294 -1.44 -13.59 -5.20
CA ILE A 294 -2.14 -12.79 -4.18
C ILE A 294 -3.26 -13.58 -3.53
N ALA A 295 -4.07 -14.29 -4.33
CA ALA A 295 -5.15 -15.14 -3.82
C ALA A 295 -4.64 -16.31 -2.96
N GLN A 296 -3.54 -16.96 -3.36
CA GLN A 296 -2.89 -18.03 -2.59
C GLN A 296 -2.29 -17.52 -1.27
N GLY A 297 -1.74 -16.29 -1.28
CA GLY A 297 -1.18 -15.65 -0.08
C GLY A 297 -2.25 -15.08 0.86
N ARG A 298 -3.53 -15.09 0.48
CA ARG A 298 -4.60 -14.49 1.28
C ARG A 298 -4.90 -15.31 2.53
N THR A 299 -4.99 -14.61 3.66
CA THR A 299 -5.51 -15.16 4.90
C THR A 299 -6.98 -14.79 5.05
N THR A 300 -7.85 -15.81 5.22
CA THR A 300 -9.28 -15.65 5.44
C THR A 300 -9.57 -15.62 6.93
N PHE A 301 -10.13 -14.52 7.42
CA PHE A 301 -10.57 -14.35 8.80
C PHE A 301 -12.05 -14.71 8.99
N ASP A 302 -12.48 -14.78 10.25
CA ASP A 302 -13.87 -15.11 10.59
C ASP A 302 -14.86 -14.11 10.01
N ASN A 303 -14.53 -12.82 10.02
CA ASN A 303 -15.36 -11.75 9.43
C ASN A 303 -15.67 -12.01 7.94
N ASN A 304 -14.70 -12.55 7.18
CA ASN A 304 -14.90 -12.91 5.78
C ASN A 304 -15.92 -14.05 5.62
N ARG A 305 -15.78 -15.12 6.43
CA ARG A 305 -16.69 -16.28 6.41
C ARG A 305 -18.08 -15.91 6.87
N ILE A 306 -18.20 -15.12 7.95
CA ILE A 306 -19.47 -14.62 8.48
C ILE A 306 -20.17 -13.74 7.43
N ALA A 307 -19.46 -12.81 6.80
CA ALA A 307 -20.03 -11.97 5.75
C ALA A 307 -20.56 -12.80 4.58
N LYS A 308 -19.83 -13.83 4.14
CA LYS A 308 -20.27 -14.74 3.09
C LYS A 308 -21.51 -15.52 3.51
N ALA A 309 -21.54 -16.06 4.73
CA ALA A 309 -22.69 -16.76 5.27
C ALA A 309 -23.93 -15.85 5.36
N MET A 310 -23.77 -14.60 5.80
CA MET A 310 -24.85 -13.61 5.83
C MET A 310 -25.42 -13.30 4.44
N LEU A 311 -24.55 -13.23 3.41
CA LEU A 311 -25.00 -12.95 2.03
C LEU A 311 -25.78 -14.10 1.41
N VAL A 312 -25.42 -15.35 1.71
CA VAL A 312 -26.08 -16.54 1.14
C VAL A 312 -27.18 -17.12 2.04
N GLY A 313 -27.40 -16.53 3.24
CA GLY A 313 -28.44 -16.96 4.18
C GLY A 313 -28.15 -18.29 4.87
N THR A 314 -26.87 -18.69 5.01
CA THR A 314 -26.50 -19.90 5.76
C THR A 314 -26.45 -19.62 7.26
N PRO A 315 -26.71 -20.64 8.13
CA PRO A 315 -26.61 -20.47 9.58
C PRO A 315 -25.25 -19.93 10.02
N LEU A 316 -25.28 -18.99 10.94
CA LEU A 316 -24.07 -18.40 11.51
C LEU A 316 -23.66 -19.18 12.75
N PRO A 317 -22.35 -19.33 13.02
CA PRO A 317 -21.87 -19.89 14.28
C PRO A 317 -22.27 -18.99 15.47
N ASP A 318 -22.71 -19.59 16.57
CA ASP A 318 -22.90 -18.87 17.83
C ASP A 318 -21.53 -18.58 18.45
N SER A 319 -21.00 -17.38 18.16
CA SER A 319 -19.68 -16.98 18.60
C SER A 319 -19.61 -15.46 18.86
N LYS A 320 -18.65 -15.08 19.70
CA LYS A 320 -18.35 -13.66 19.92
C LYS A 320 -18.00 -12.94 18.63
N ALA A 321 -17.23 -13.58 17.73
CA ALA A 321 -16.86 -13.00 16.45
C ALA A 321 -18.11 -12.69 15.58
N THR A 322 -19.09 -13.60 15.57
CA THR A 322 -20.37 -13.38 14.86
C THR A 322 -21.11 -12.18 15.44
N ALA A 323 -21.26 -12.13 16.77
CA ALA A 323 -21.97 -11.04 17.44
C ALA A 323 -21.28 -9.69 17.22
N ASP A 324 -19.96 -9.64 17.30
CA ASP A 324 -19.19 -8.41 17.10
C ASP A 324 -19.27 -7.94 15.64
N PHE A 325 -19.19 -8.86 14.67
CA PHE A 325 -19.30 -8.52 13.27
C PHE A 325 -20.73 -8.07 12.89
N GLN A 326 -21.76 -8.73 13.40
CA GLN A 326 -23.15 -8.29 13.21
C GLN A 326 -23.37 -6.89 13.73
N ARG A 327 -22.92 -6.61 14.96
CA ARG A 327 -22.99 -5.26 15.54
C ARG A 327 -22.28 -4.23 14.66
N TYR A 328 -21.06 -4.53 14.17
CA TYR A 328 -20.32 -3.65 13.26
C TYR A 328 -21.13 -3.32 12.01
N ILE A 329 -21.80 -4.31 11.41
CA ILE A 329 -22.64 -4.12 10.22
C ILE A 329 -23.88 -3.28 10.56
N ASP A 330 -24.55 -3.54 11.68
CA ASP A 330 -25.75 -2.82 12.09
C ASP A 330 -25.45 -1.35 12.41
N ASP A 331 -24.36 -1.08 13.14
CA ASP A 331 -23.87 0.27 13.43
C ASP A 331 -23.53 1.03 12.14
N ALA A 332 -22.88 0.35 11.19
CA ALA A 332 -22.54 0.94 9.90
C ALA A 332 -23.78 1.29 9.08
N CYS A 333 -24.81 0.42 9.08
CA CYS A 333 -26.08 0.69 8.41
C CYS A 333 -26.83 1.86 9.05
N ALA A 334 -26.81 1.96 10.39
CA ALA A 334 -27.40 3.10 11.10
C ALA A 334 -26.71 4.44 10.78
N GLN A 335 -25.41 4.40 10.52
CA GLN A 335 -24.61 5.59 10.13
C GLN A 335 -24.95 6.10 8.71
N TYR A 336 -25.39 5.21 7.80
CA TYR A 336 -25.65 5.54 6.40
C TYR A 336 -27.03 5.06 5.93
N PRO A 337 -28.13 5.57 6.55
CA PRO A 337 -29.49 5.09 6.29
C PRO A 337 -29.97 5.38 4.86
N ASP A 338 -29.43 6.42 4.22
CA ASP A 338 -29.82 6.86 2.88
C ASP A 338 -29.06 6.16 1.74
N CYS A 339 -28.25 5.17 2.07
CA CYS A 339 -27.46 4.41 1.10
C CYS A 339 -28.17 3.08 0.74
N ASP A 340 -28.85 3.05 -0.39
CA ASP A 340 -29.49 1.81 -0.89
C ASP A 340 -28.50 0.66 -1.02
N ASN A 341 -28.86 -0.52 -0.52
CA ASN A 341 -28.03 -1.73 -0.54
C ASN A 341 -26.68 -1.61 0.22
N TYR A 342 -26.56 -0.65 1.16
CA TYR A 342 -25.33 -0.44 1.90
C TYR A 342 -24.87 -1.70 2.66
N ARG A 343 -25.81 -2.39 3.38
CA ARG A 343 -25.51 -3.64 4.09
C ARG A 343 -24.91 -4.69 3.16
N THR A 344 -25.55 -4.92 2.02
CA THR A 344 -25.08 -5.91 1.01
C THR A 344 -23.71 -5.52 0.48
N THR A 345 -23.50 -4.24 0.18
CA THR A 345 -22.21 -3.75 -0.33
C THR A 345 -21.09 -3.91 0.70
N LEU A 346 -21.35 -3.57 1.98
CA LEU A 346 -20.36 -3.74 3.04
C LEU A 346 -20.03 -5.23 3.26
N LEU A 347 -21.03 -6.11 3.27
CA LEU A 347 -20.82 -7.55 3.35
C LEU A 347 -20.01 -8.09 2.16
N GLN A 348 -20.26 -7.60 0.94
CA GLN A 348 -19.50 -8.00 -0.25
C GLN A 348 -18.00 -7.67 -0.14
N ILE A 349 -17.63 -6.55 0.46
CA ILE A 349 -16.22 -6.18 0.68
C ILE A 349 -15.48 -7.28 1.46
N TYR A 350 -16.11 -7.84 2.48
CA TYR A 350 -15.55 -8.92 3.27
C TYR A 350 -15.68 -10.29 2.58
N ALA A 351 -16.85 -10.59 2.03
CA ALA A 351 -17.15 -11.89 1.43
C ALA A 351 -16.34 -12.18 0.16
N ASN A 352 -16.06 -11.15 -0.64
CA ASN A 352 -15.26 -11.30 -1.87
C ASN A 352 -13.76 -11.48 -1.59
N SER A 353 -13.35 -11.35 -0.32
CA SER A 353 -12.00 -11.63 0.14
C SER A 353 -11.81 -13.11 0.57
N VAL A 354 -12.76 -14.01 0.23
CA VAL A 354 -12.70 -15.47 0.51
C VAL A 354 -12.43 -16.24 -0.76
#